data_b0275444a0967c59222ce98a4b371b36
#
_entry.id   b0275444a0967c59222ce98a4b371b36
#
_cell.length_a   1.000
_cell.length_b   1.000
_cell.length_c   1.000
_cell.angle_alpha   90.00
_cell.angle_beta   90.00
_cell.angle_gamma   90.00
#
_symmetry.space_group_name_H-M   'P 1'
#
loop_
_entity.id
_entity.type
_entity.pdbx_description
1 polymer ?
#
loop_
_entity_poly.entity_id
_entity_poly.type
_entity_poly.pdbx_seq_one_letter_code
_entity_poly.pdbx_strand_id
1 'polypeptide(L)'
;MAIMFPNRLSDCVNASEGERLVYSFLNETARPDRDFLCWYTPEIQEKEADFIVFCRRHGLVVIEVKDWAIDQIQSANPSSFTLRISRKYEKRDNPLRQARGYVNSLMGALKDHQCFLSNDPFHVGQVKIPIGRLVAFPNIEKEEFCRRSLEGLIPLPSVFFKEDFEATSEIYRDTSGNKFHEKVCGVCKFPFEGLTEPEIGKLKASLWPEIRIDLPERKGM
;
A
#
# COMPACT_ATOMS: atom_id res chain seq x y z
N MET A 1 -0.71 -16.57 4.67
CA MET A 1 0.19 -15.42 4.42
C MET A 1 -0.06 -14.87 3.04
N ALA A 2 -0.05 -13.54 2.88
CA ALA A 2 -0.16 -12.92 1.56
C ALA A 2 1.02 -13.33 0.65
N ILE A 3 0.84 -13.17 -0.65
CA ILE A 3 1.97 -13.31 -1.60
C ILE A 3 2.71 -11.97 -1.62
N MET A 4 3.92 -11.95 -1.06
CA MET A 4 4.75 -10.75 -0.95
C MET A 4 5.77 -10.66 -2.09
N PHE A 5 6.09 -9.43 -2.52
CA PHE A 5 7.13 -9.09 -3.49
C PHE A 5 8.00 -7.95 -2.92
N PRO A 6 9.28 -8.21 -2.58
CA PRO A 6 9.95 -9.50 -2.55
C PRO A 6 9.31 -10.45 -1.52
N ASN A 7 9.58 -11.75 -1.64
CA ASN A 7 8.97 -12.75 -0.77
C ASN A 7 9.61 -12.87 0.62
N ARG A 8 10.70 -12.17 0.88
CA ARG A 8 11.43 -12.17 2.15
C ARG A 8 11.72 -10.75 2.61
N LEU A 9 11.47 -10.50 3.88
CA LEU A 9 11.80 -9.21 4.51
C LEU A 9 13.32 -8.89 4.44
N SER A 10 14.18 -9.92 4.45
CA SER A 10 15.64 -9.76 4.29
C SER A 10 16.04 -9.11 2.96
N ASP A 11 15.21 -9.22 1.95
CA ASP A 11 15.48 -8.68 0.61
C ASP A 11 15.10 -7.18 0.53
N CYS A 12 14.43 -6.66 1.56
CA CYS A 12 14.08 -5.24 1.71
C CYS A 12 15.26 -4.46 2.33
N VAL A 13 16.34 -4.27 1.58
CA VAL A 13 17.65 -3.81 2.08
C VAL A 13 17.59 -2.44 2.78
N ASN A 14 16.82 -1.50 2.23
CA ASN A 14 16.75 -0.12 2.72
C ASN A 14 15.46 0.18 3.51
N ALA A 15 14.69 -0.86 3.88
CA ALA A 15 13.44 -0.67 4.59
C ALA A 15 13.66 0.00 5.95
N SER A 16 12.89 1.04 6.24
CA SER A 16 12.80 1.66 7.56
C SER A 16 12.20 0.69 8.58
N GLU A 17 12.25 1.04 9.86
CA GLU A 17 11.71 0.20 10.92
C GLU A 17 10.18 0.04 10.78
N GLY A 18 9.47 1.12 10.46
CA GLY A 18 8.03 1.08 10.21
C GLY A 18 7.65 0.32 8.95
N GLU A 19 8.42 0.44 7.87
CA GLU A 19 8.19 -0.36 6.67
C GLU A 19 8.37 -1.86 6.93
N ARG A 20 9.37 -2.25 7.73
CA ARG A 20 9.56 -3.65 8.16
C ARG A 20 8.39 -4.15 8.98
N LEU A 21 7.86 -3.31 9.87
CA LEU A 21 6.69 -3.64 10.66
C LEU A 21 5.45 -3.83 9.78
N VAL A 22 5.22 -2.89 8.84
CA VAL A 22 4.10 -2.99 7.89
C VAL A 22 4.24 -4.20 6.97
N TYR A 23 5.45 -4.53 6.51
CA TYR A 23 5.70 -5.73 5.72
C TYR A 23 5.29 -7.00 6.49
N SER A 24 5.75 -7.15 7.73
CA SER A 24 5.40 -8.30 8.57
C SER A 24 3.91 -8.36 8.83
N PHE A 25 3.28 -7.22 9.15
CA PHE A 25 1.85 -7.09 9.34
C PHE A 25 1.06 -7.56 8.11
N LEU A 26 1.38 -7.08 6.93
CA LEU A 26 0.73 -7.48 5.68
C LEU A 26 0.90 -8.98 5.42
N ASN A 27 2.11 -9.49 5.61
CA ASN A 27 2.41 -10.90 5.40
C ASN A 27 1.60 -11.81 6.33
N GLU A 28 1.37 -11.40 7.57
CA GLU A 28 0.71 -12.23 8.59
C GLU A 28 -0.81 -12.09 8.58
N THR A 29 -1.34 -10.90 8.29
CA THR A 29 -2.77 -10.57 8.47
C THR A 29 -3.59 -10.55 7.19
N ALA A 30 -2.98 -10.37 6.02
CA ALA A 30 -3.69 -10.38 4.75
C ALA A 30 -4.11 -11.81 4.36
N ARG A 31 -5.35 -12.16 4.68
CA ARG A 31 -5.94 -13.49 4.49
C ARG A 31 -7.29 -13.41 3.77
N PRO A 32 -7.70 -14.44 2.99
CA PRO A 32 -6.93 -15.64 2.65
C PRO A 32 -5.76 -15.33 1.70
N ASP A 33 -4.70 -16.12 1.78
CA ASP A 33 -3.41 -15.89 1.11
C ASP A 33 -3.54 -15.64 -0.41
N ARG A 34 -4.43 -16.35 -1.07
CA ARG A 34 -4.62 -16.26 -2.52
C ARG A 34 -5.35 -15.00 -2.97
N ASP A 35 -5.96 -14.28 -2.04
CA ASP A 35 -6.73 -13.07 -2.37
C ASP A 35 -5.85 -11.80 -2.35
N PHE A 36 -4.65 -11.89 -1.77
CA PHE A 36 -3.78 -10.72 -1.59
C PHE A 36 -2.40 -10.89 -2.22
N LEU A 37 -2.03 -9.89 -3.02
CA LEU A 37 -0.68 -9.69 -3.53
C LEU A 37 -0.16 -8.37 -2.97
N CYS A 38 1.02 -8.37 -2.37
CA CYS A 38 1.60 -7.18 -1.75
C CYS A 38 2.99 -6.91 -2.33
N TRP A 39 3.20 -5.71 -2.81
CA TRP A 39 4.50 -5.24 -3.30
C TRP A 39 5.07 -4.22 -2.34
N TYR A 40 6.32 -4.38 -1.99
CA TYR A 40 7.11 -3.41 -1.26
C TYR A 40 7.95 -2.61 -2.26
N THR A 41 7.95 -1.30 -2.14
CA THR A 41 8.66 -0.33 -2.99
C THR A 41 8.54 -0.62 -4.51
N PRO A 42 7.33 -0.87 -5.04
CA PRO A 42 7.18 -1.01 -6.47
C PRO A 42 7.44 0.33 -7.17
N GLU A 43 8.31 0.32 -8.17
CA GLU A 43 8.58 1.49 -8.98
C GLU A 43 7.49 1.67 -10.05
N ILE A 44 6.88 2.85 -10.08
CA ILE A 44 5.85 3.20 -11.05
C ILE A 44 6.15 4.59 -11.63
N GLN A 45 6.54 4.65 -12.89
CA GLN A 45 6.86 5.92 -13.57
C GLN A 45 7.83 6.77 -12.73
N GLU A 46 8.98 6.21 -12.37
CA GLU A 46 10.05 6.86 -11.57
C GLU A 46 9.62 7.29 -10.14
N LYS A 47 8.52 6.74 -9.63
CA LYS A 47 8.07 6.93 -8.25
C LYS A 47 7.97 5.60 -7.54
N GLU A 48 8.39 5.59 -6.29
CA GLU A 48 8.32 4.44 -5.40
C GLU A 48 7.24 4.68 -4.36
N ALA A 49 6.20 3.83 -4.34
CA ALA A 49 5.25 3.76 -3.25
C ALA A 49 5.81 2.80 -2.19
N ASP A 50 5.58 3.04 -0.90
CA ASP A 50 6.09 2.13 0.13
C ASP A 50 5.45 0.74 -0.02
N PHE A 51 4.12 0.68 -0.18
CA PHE A 51 3.44 -0.59 -0.48
C PHE A 51 2.30 -0.40 -1.47
N ILE A 52 2.09 -1.43 -2.30
CA ILE A 52 0.86 -1.64 -3.05
C ILE A 52 0.29 -3.00 -2.67
N VAL A 53 -0.98 -3.03 -2.32
CA VAL A 53 -1.74 -4.24 -2.00
C VAL A 53 -2.83 -4.42 -3.05
N PHE A 54 -2.85 -5.55 -3.73
CA PHE A 54 -3.95 -5.96 -4.58
C PHE A 54 -4.83 -6.96 -3.84
N CYS A 55 -6.11 -6.65 -3.74
CA CYS A 55 -7.15 -7.57 -3.27
C CYS A 55 -8.00 -7.99 -4.45
N ARG A 56 -8.10 -9.29 -4.71
CA ARG A 56 -8.82 -9.85 -5.87
C ARG A 56 -10.28 -9.39 -5.98
N ARG A 57 -10.91 -9.07 -4.85
CA ARG A 57 -12.33 -8.70 -4.79
C ARG A 57 -12.57 -7.19 -4.74
N HIS A 58 -11.55 -6.37 -4.48
CA HIS A 58 -11.74 -4.94 -4.21
C HIS A 58 -10.83 -4.02 -4.99
N GLY A 59 -9.74 -4.52 -5.58
CA GLY A 59 -8.81 -3.72 -6.38
C GLY A 59 -7.48 -3.48 -5.71
N LEU A 60 -6.90 -2.31 -5.91
CA LEU A 60 -5.56 -1.93 -5.44
C LEU A 60 -5.64 -0.93 -4.30
N VAL A 61 -4.70 -1.00 -3.37
CA VAL A 61 -4.53 -0.03 -2.29
C VAL A 61 -3.06 0.37 -2.20
N VAL A 62 -2.81 1.66 -2.27
CA VAL A 62 -1.48 2.25 -2.01
C VAL A 62 -1.39 2.58 -0.53
N ILE A 63 -0.32 2.12 0.14
CA ILE A 63 -0.06 2.42 1.55
C ILE A 63 1.25 3.21 1.63
N GLU A 64 1.18 4.39 2.23
CA GLU A 64 2.31 5.24 2.56
C GLU A 64 2.66 5.09 4.03
N VAL A 65 3.92 4.82 4.36
CA VAL A 65 4.41 4.61 5.73
C VAL A 65 5.14 5.84 6.23
N LYS A 66 4.89 6.22 7.48
CA LYS A 66 5.59 7.34 8.13
C LYS A 66 5.99 6.96 9.54
N ASP A 67 7.29 6.83 9.77
CA ASP A 67 7.90 6.53 11.08
C ASP A 67 7.89 7.72 12.06
N TRP A 68 6.98 8.68 11.85
CA TRP A 68 6.88 9.85 12.70
C TRP A 68 6.34 9.49 14.08
N ALA A 69 6.86 10.16 15.10
CA ALA A 69 6.24 10.21 16.41
C ALA A 69 5.34 11.45 16.53
N ILE A 70 4.30 11.37 17.36
CA ILE A 70 3.32 12.45 17.48
C ILE A 70 3.93 13.75 17.97
N ASP A 71 4.93 13.72 18.85
CA ASP A 71 5.64 14.88 19.39
C ASP A 71 6.53 15.59 18.36
N GLN A 72 6.89 14.91 17.28
CA GLN A 72 7.62 15.51 16.16
C GLN A 72 6.74 16.43 15.32
N ILE A 73 5.42 16.18 15.27
CA ILE A 73 4.49 16.97 14.46
C ILE A 73 4.25 18.32 15.14
N GLN A 74 4.77 19.41 14.58
CA GLN A 74 4.61 20.76 15.11
C GLN A 74 3.39 21.49 14.53
N SER A 75 3.14 21.31 13.26
CA SER A 75 1.97 21.84 12.57
C SER A 75 1.63 20.98 11.36
N ALA A 76 0.38 21.02 10.95
CA ALA A 76 -0.10 20.32 9.78
C ALA A 76 -1.18 21.13 9.06
N ASN A 77 -1.25 20.94 7.74
CA ASN A 77 -2.31 21.46 6.90
C ASN A 77 -2.61 20.46 5.76
N PRO A 78 -3.62 20.67 4.91
CA PRO A 78 -3.96 19.72 3.85
C PRO A 78 -2.83 19.39 2.87
N SER A 79 -1.82 20.25 2.75
CA SER A 79 -0.71 20.09 1.81
C SER A 79 0.52 19.49 2.48
N SER A 80 0.81 19.79 3.72
CA SER A 80 2.10 19.46 4.36
C SER A 80 2.02 19.38 5.87
N PHE A 81 2.99 18.67 6.44
CA PHE A 81 3.30 18.55 7.85
C PHE A 81 4.66 19.21 8.12
N THR A 82 4.78 19.95 9.19
CA THR A 82 6.05 20.46 9.70
C THR A 82 6.48 19.59 10.86
N LEU A 83 7.62 18.93 10.72
CA LEU A 83 8.20 18.05 11.74
C LEU A 83 9.38 18.71 12.42
N ARG A 84 9.55 18.46 13.71
CA ARG A 84 10.76 18.79 14.47
C ARG A 84 11.65 17.55 14.55
N ILE A 85 12.73 17.54 13.78
CA ILE A 85 13.70 16.43 13.72
C ILE A 85 15.06 17.01 14.16
N SER A 86 15.68 16.43 15.22
CA SER A 86 17.00 16.85 15.70
C SER A 86 17.16 18.36 15.88
N ARG A 87 16.15 19.05 16.48
CA ARG A 87 16.07 20.51 16.71
C ARG A 87 15.91 21.37 15.43
N LYS A 88 15.68 20.75 14.27
CA LYS A 88 15.37 21.46 13.02
C LYS A 88 13.90 21.24 12.66
N TYR A 89 13.34 22.22 11.95
CA TYR A 89 12.00 22.09 11.39
C TYR A 89 12.13 21.67 9.92
N GLU A 90 11.46 20.57 9.59
CA GLU A 90 11.42 20.04 8.22
C GLU A 90 9.99 19.99 7.74
N LYS A 91 9.76 20.53 6.55
CA LYS A 91 8.45 20.44 5.90
C LYS A 91 8.41 19.17 5.04
N ARG A 92 7.39 18.36 5.27
CA ARG A 92 7.11 17.12 4.54
C ARG A 92 5.72 17.20 3.92
N ASP A 93 5.52 16.55 2.78
CA ASP A 93 4.20 16.46 2.17
C ASP A 93 3.20 15.74 3.10
N ASN A 94 1.91 16.08 2.97
CA ASN A 94 0.86 15.29 3.61
C ASN A 94 0.90 13.85 3.08
N PRO A 95 1.05 12.82 3.94
CA PRO A 95 1.22 11.43 3.50
C PRO A 95 0.06 10.93 2.62
N LEU A 96 -1.18 11.31 2.93
CA LEU A 96 -2.32 10.92 2.12
C LEU A 96 -2.32 11.60 0.74
N ARG A 97 -1.74 12.81 0.63
CA ARG A 97 -1.51 13.48 -0.63
C ARG A 97 -0.37 12.82 -1.42
N GLN A 98 0.68 12.39 -0.75
CA GLN A 98 1.77 11.63 -1.34
C GLN A 98 1.24 10.31 -1.92
N ALA A 99 0.48 9.54 -1.15
CA ALA A 99 -0.20 8.33 -1.62
C ALA A 99 -1.10 8.60 -2.84
N ARG A 100 -1.80 9.76 -2.90
CA ARG A 100 -2.57 10.16 -4.08
C ARG A 100 -1.69 10.35 -5.32
N GLY A 101 -0.48 10.87 -5.13
CA GLY A 101 0.50 11.02 -6.22
C GLY A 101 0.85 9.67 -6.86
N TYR A 102 1.04 8.63 -6.03
CA TYR A 102 1.29 7.27 -6.49
C TYR A 102 0.06 6.63 -7.15
N VAL A 103 -1.13 6.86 -6.61
CA VAL A 103 -2.39 6.41 -7.26
C VAL A 103 -2.50 6.98 -8.67
N ASN A 104 -2.18 8.26 -8.88
CA ASN A 104 -2.23 8.88 -10.21
C ASN A 104 -1.20 8.25 -11.17
N SER A 105 0.03 7.98 -10.71
CA SER A 105 1.06 7.30 -11.51
C SER A 105 0.65 5.87 -11.85
N LEU A 106 0.08 5.14 -10.88
CA LEU A 106 -0.43 3.78 -11.06
C LEU A 106 -1.58 3.74 -12.07
N MET A 107 -2.54 4.68 -11.96
CA MET A 107 -3.60 4.82 -12.95
C MET A 107 -3.07 5.11 -14.35
N GLY A 108 -2.02 5.94 -14.47
CA GLY A 108 -1.32 6.19 -15.73
C GLY A 108 -0.77 4.91 -16.34
N ALA A 109 0.05 4.18 -15.57
CA ALA A 109 0.66 2.94 -16.00
C ALA A 109 -0.36 1.85 -16.38
N LEU A 110 -1.44 1.72 -15.62
CA LEU A 110 -2.51 0.75 -15.93
C LEU A 110 -3.27 1.09 -17.22
N LYS A 111 -3.40 2.37 -17.57
CA LYS A 111 -4.05 2.80 -18.82
C LYS A 111 -3.31 2.36 -20.08
N ASP A 112 -2.02 2.10 -20.00
CA ASP A 112 -1.22 1.61 -21.13
C ASP A 112 -1.56 0.17 -21.52
N HIS A 113 -2.36 -0.52 -20.68
CA HIS A 113 -2.77 -1.91 -20.90
C HIS A 113 -4.28 -2.02 -21.14
N GLN A 114 -4.67 -2.34 -22.35
CA GLN A 114 -6.08 -2.46 -22.74
C GLN A 114 -6.91 -3.38 -21.82
N CYS A 115 -6.31 -4.44 -21.28
CA CYS A 115 -7.00 -5.40 -20.39
C CYS A 115 -7.42 -4.81 -19.03
N PHE A 116 -6.85 -3.67 -18.63
CA PHE A 116 -7.23 -2.97 -17.40
C PHE A 116 -8.24 -1.86 -17.63
N LEU A 117 -8.65 -1.64 -18.87
CA LEU A 117 -9.67 -0.63 -19.19
C LEU A 117 -11.07 -1.21 -19.12
N SER A 118 -12.00 -0.36 -18.73
CA SER A 118 -13.41 -0.69 -18.68
C SER A 118 -14.02 -0.71 -20.09
N ASN A 119 -14.83 -1.73 -20.34
CA ASN A 119 -15.69 -1.83 -21.54
C ASN A 119 -17.11 -1.35 -21.26
N ASP A 120 -17.43 -0.91 -20.04
CA ASP A 120 -18.71 -0.34 -19.69
C ASP A 120 -18.95 0.93 -20.52
N PRO A 121 -20.10 1.07 -21.22
CA PRO A 121 -20.41 2.23 -22.04
C PRO A 121 -20.29 3.59 -21.31
N PHE A 122 -20.52 3.63 -20.01
CA PHE A 122 -20.40 4.85 -19.18
C PHE A 122 -18.97 5.13 -18.70
N HIS A 123 -18.07 4.15 -18.78
CA HIS A 123 -16.70 4.22 -18.23
C HIS A 123 -15.64 3.75 -19.23
N VAL A 124 -15.95 3.76 -20.54
CA VAL A 124 -15.02 3.32 -21.58
C VAL A 124 -13.67 4.03 -21.48
N GLY A 125 -12.58 3.25 -21.50
CA GLY A 125 -11.22 3.77 -21.43
C GLY A 125 -10.77 4.22 -20.03
N GLN A 126 -11.62 4.12 -19.01
CA GLN A 126 -11.20 4.30 -17.62
C GLN A 126 -10.62 3.00 -17.07
N VAL A 127 -9.70 3.11 -16.11
CA VAL A 127 -9.18 1.93 -15.41
C VAL A 127 -10.31 1.27 -14.63
N LYS A 128 -10.56 -0.02 -14.90
CA LYS A 128 -11.62 -0.80 -14.25
C LYS A 128 -11.31 -1.21 -12.82
N ILE A 129 -10.03 -1.10 -12.40
CA ILE A 129 -9.56 -1.50 -11.07
C ILE A 129 -9.72 -0.32 -10.11
N PRO A 130 -10.54 -0.44 -9.05
CA PRO A 130 -10.60 0.58 -7.99
C PRO A 130 -9.25 0.72 -7.31
N ILE A 131 -8.82 1.95 -7.02
CA ILE A 131 -7.56 2.20 -6.32
C ILE A 131 -7.83 3.06 -5.09
N GLY A 132 -7.64 2.45 -3.92
CA GLY A 132 -7.69 3.10 -2.62
C GLY A 132 -6.32 3.59 -2.16
N ARG A 133 -6.29 4.32 -1.03
CA ARG A 133 -5.05 4.78 -0.41
C ARG A 133 -5.17 4.78 1.10
N LEU A 134 -4.09 4.43 1.76
CA LEU A 134 -3.94 4.39 3.21
C LEU A 134 -2.61 5.05 3.61
N VAL A 135 -2.55 5.48 4.86
CA VAL A 135 -1.33 5.90 5.53
C VAL A 135 -1.11 4.98 6.73
N ALA A 136 0.12 4.56 6.96
CA ALA A 136 0.51 3.84 8.15
C ALA A 136 1.38 4.73 9.04
N PHE A 137 0.99 4.89 10.31
CA PHE A 137 1.76 5.55 11.36
C PHE A 137 2.11 4.55 12.46
N PRO A 138 3.18 3.75 12.30
CA PRO A 138 3.53 2.70 13.26
C PRO A 138 3.84 3.20 14.67
N ASN A 139 4.17 4.49 14.82
CA ASN A 139 4.58 5.10 16.08
C ASN A 139 3.56 6.08 16.67
N ILE A 140 2.38 6.22 16.07
CA ILE A 140 1.34 7.15 16.52
C ILE A 140 0.11 6.36 16.95
N GLU A 141 -0.39 6.62 18.15
CA GLU A 141 -1.65 6.07 18.64
C GLU A 141 -2.83 6.89 18.11
N LYS A 142 -3.93 6.22 17.83
CA LYS A 142 -5.17 6.85 17.32
C LYS A 142 -5.67 7.96 18.26
N GLU A 143 -5.62 7.72 19.57
CA GLU A 143 -6.04 8.70 20.56
C GLU A 143 -5.20 9.97 20.49
N GLU A 144 -3.88 9.87 20.38
CA GLU A 144 -2.96 11.01 20.24
C GLU A 144 -3.21 11.79 18.95
N PHE A 145 -3.46 11.06 17.85
CA PHE A 145 -3.79 11.64 16.56
C PHE A 145 -5.08 12.47 16.61
N CYS A 146 -6.15 11.93 17.22
CA CYS A 146 -7.42 12.62 17.44
C CYS A 146 -7.27 13.80 18.41
N ARG A 147 -6.50 13.66 19.48
CA ARG A 147 -6.25 14.77 20.44
C ARG A 147 -5.63 15.99 19.76
N ARG A 148 -4.91 15.79 18.66
CA ARG A 148 -4.34 16.88 17.85
C ARG A 148 -5.21 17.28 16.65
N SER A 149 -6.44 16.78 16.56
CA SER A 149 -7.39 17.06 15.47
C SER A 149 -6.83 16.78 14.06
N LEU A 150 -5.92 15.81 13.95
CA LEU A 150 -5.30 15.45 12.66
C LEU A 150 -6.26 14.65 11.76
N GLU A 151 -7.34 14.07 12.30
CA GLU A 151 -8.41 13.40 11.56
C GLU A 151 -9.13 14.33 10.57
N GLY A 152 -9.10 15.63 10.79
CA GLY A 152 -9.58 16.64 9.85
C GLY A 152 -8.72 16.76 8.58
N LEU A 153 -7.47 16.28 8.63
CA LEU A 153 -6.51 16.28 7.49
C LEU A 153 -6.36 14.93 6.85
N ILE A 154 -6.37 13.87 7.65
CA ILE A 154 -6.29 12.46 7.20
C ILE A 154 -7.40 11.68 7.91
N PRO A 155 -8.47 11.28 7.19
CA PRO A 155 -9.60 10.58 7.78
C PRO A 155 -9.21 9.25 8.43
N LEU A 156 -9.73 8.95 9.61
CA LEU A 156 -9.41 7.74 10.39
C LEU A 156 -9.55 6.42 9.61
N PRO A 157 -10.57 6.23 8.73
CA PRO A 157 -10.63 5.02 7.92
C PRO A 157 -9.44 4.84 6.96
N SER A 158 -8.70 5.91 6.68
CA SER A 158 -7.53 5.90 5.79
C SER A 158 -6.20 5.77 6.54
N VAL A 159 -6.21 5.40 7.82
CA VAL A 159 -5.00 5.34 8.65
C VAL A 159 -4.89 3.99 9.37
N PHE A 160 -3.70 3.40 9.31
CA PHE A 160 -3.25 2.40 10.28
C PHE A 160 -2.47 3.11 11.38
N PHE A 161 -2.80 2.81 12.63
CA PHE A 161 -2.14 3.34 13.82
C PHE A 161 -1.27 2.29 14.49
N LYS A 162 -0.46 2.69 15.46
CA LYS A 162 0.44 1.84 16.23
C LYS A 162 -0.26 0.58 16.76
N GLU A 163 -1.43 0.75 17.36
CA GLU A 163 -2.21 -0.35 17.94
C GLU A 163 -2.71 -1.38 16.91
N ASP A 164 -2.86 -0.99 15.63
CA ASP A 164 -3.24 -1.92 14.56
C ASP A 164 -2.14 -2.97 14.31
N PHE A 165 -0.87 -2.62 14.58
CA PHE A 165 0.31 -3.47 14.38
C PHE A 165 0.66 -4.33 15.59
N GLU A 166 -0.04 -4.19 16.71
CA GLU A 166 0.19 -5.00 17.90
C GLU A 166 -0.45 -6.37 17.77
N ALA A 167 0.21 -7.43 18.29
CA ALA A 167 -0.34 -8.78 18.30
C ALA A 167 -1.68 -8.89 19.04
N THR A 168 -2.01 -7.90 19.88
CA THR A 168 -3.28 -7.78 20.62
C THR A 168 -4.39 -7.13 19.82
N SER A 169 -4.11 -6.55 18.65
CA SER A 169 -5.10 -5.89 17.81
C SER A 169 -6.20 -6.83 17.33
N GLU A 170 -7.37 -6.28 17.02
CA GLU A 170 -8.47 -7.06 16.44
C GLU A 170 -8.08 -7.67 15.09
N ILE A 171 -7.21 -6.99 14.32
CA ILE A 171 -6.74 -7.45 13.01
C ILE A 171 -5.88 -8.71 13.14
N TYR A 172 -4.93 -8.73 14.08
CA TYR A 172 -4.10 -9.91 14.33
C TYR A 172 -4.89 -11.08 14.92
N ARG A 173 -5.86 -10.80 15.80
CA ARG A 173 -6.70 -11.82 16.42
C ARG A 173 -7.72 -12.43 15.48
N ASP A 174 -8.07 -11.73 14.42
CA ASP A 174 -9.02 -12.22 13.42
C ASP A 174 -8.35 -13.21 12.45
N THR A 175 -8.44 -14.49 12.78
CA THR A 175 -7.92 -15.57 11.92
C THR A 175 -8.66 -15.71 10.59
N SER A 176 -9.86 -15.13 10.46
CA SER A 176 -10.63 -15.13 9.21
C SER A 176 -10.13 -14.10 8.20
N GLY A 177 -9.40 -13.07 8.66
CA GLY A 177 -8.91 -11.96 7.85
C GLY A 177 -9.98 -10.90 7.50
N ASN A 178 -11.20 -11.00 8.06
CA ASN A 178 -12.27 -10.05 7.76
C ASN A 178 -11.94 -8.64 8.25
N LYS A 179 -11.32 -8.50 9.42
CA LYS A 179 -10.93 -7.19 9.96
C LYS A 179 -9.87 -6.49 9.11
N PHE A 180 -8.87 -7.25 8.66
CA PHE A 180 -7.90 -6.74 7.71
C PHE A 180 -8.57 -6.31 6.40
N HIS A 181 -9.46 -7.17 5.89
CA HIS A 181 -10.19 -6.91 4.66
C HIS A 181 -11.07 -5.66 4.76
N GLU A 182 -11.85 -5.49 5.84
CA GLU A 182 -12.65 -4.30 6.10
C GLU A 182 -11.78 -3.03 6.09
N LYS A 183 -10.63 -3.06 6.76
CA LYS A 183 -9.74 -1.92 6.89
C LYS A 183 -9.08 -1.55 5.56
N VAL A 184 -8.48 -2.54 4.87
CA VAL A 184 -7.73 -2.30 3.63
C VAL A 184 -8.66 -2.07 2.45
N CYS A 185 -9.70 -2.88 2.33
CA CYS A 185 -10.59 -2.81 1.16
C CYS A 185 -11.67 -1.74 1.31
N GLY A 186 -11.97 -1.30 2.52
CA GLY A 186 -12.96 -0.24 2.79
C GLY A 186 -12.64 1.11 2.16
N VAL A 187 -11.39 1.33 1.72
CA VAL A 187 -10.99 2.53 0.97
C VAL A 187 -11.20 2.42 -0.54
N CYS A 188 -11.51 1.24 -1.06
CA CYS A 188 -11.90 1.01 -2.45
C CYS A 188 -13.40 1.24 -2.59
N LYS A 189 -13.79 2.36 -3.18
CA LYS A 189 -15.18 2.86 -3.14
C LYS A 189 -16.08 2.36 -4.26
N PHE A 190 -15.54 1.66 -5.25
CA PHE A 190 -16.29 1.25 -6.43
C PHE A 190 -16.41 -0.28 -6.50
N PRO A 191 -17.52 -0.80 -7.07
CA PRO A 191 -17.65 -2.22 -7.34
C PRO A 191 -16.52 -2.72 -8.25
N PHE A 192 -16.06 -3.94 -8.01
CA PHE A 192 -14.99 -4.57 -8.77
C PHE A 192 -15.31 -6.03 -9.04
N GLU A 193 -15.37 -6.40 -10.32
CA GLU A 193 -15.67 -7.78 -10.74
C GLU A 193 -14.46 -8.72 -10.64
N GLY A 194 -13.29 -8.17 -10.28
CA GLY A 194 -12.03 -8.90 -10.21
C GLY A 194 -11.25 -8.86 -11.53
N LEU A 195 -10.09 -9.51 -11.48
CA LEU A 195 -9.23 -9.75 -12.65
C LEU A 195 -9.14 -11.25 -12.92
N THR A 196 -9.06 -11.59 -14.19
CA THR A 196 -8.73 -12.94 -14.63
C THR A 196 -7.27 -13.29 -14.30
N GLU A 197 -6.90 -14.58 -14.27
CA GLU A 197 -5.51 -14.99 -14.01
C GLU A 197 -4.50 -14.40 -15.01
N PRO A 198 -4.78 -14.32 -16.32
CA PRO A 198 -3.89 -13.62 -17.26
C PRO A 198 -3.72 -12.12 -16.95
N GLU A 199 -4.78 -11.44 -16.55
CA GLU A 199 -4.72 -10.01 -16.15
C GLU A 199 -3.91 -9.84 -14.86
N ILE A 200 -4.06 -10.73 -13.88
CA ILE A 200 -3.24 -10.74 -12.67
C ILE A 200 -1.77 -10.98 -13.02
N GLY A 201 -1.48 -11.86 -13.95
CA GLY A 201 -0.12 -12.07 -14.47
C GLY A 201 0.47 -10.78 -15.07
N LYS A 202 -0.31 -10.04 -15.85
CA LYS A 202 0.11 -8.73 -16.39
C LYS A 202 0.30 -7.67 -15.31
N LEU A 203 -0.60 -7.63 -14.31
CA LEU A 203 -0.46 -6.72 -13.17
C LEU A 203 0.84 -6.98 -12.40
N LYS A 204 1.17 -8.24 -12.13
CA LYS A 204 2.44 -8.62 -11.50
C LYS A 204 3.63 -8.14 -12.32
N ALA A 205 3.64 -8.41 -13.63
CA ALA A 205 4.73 -8.00 -14.51
C ALA A 205 4.88 -6.47 -14.61
N SER A 206 3.79 -5.72 -14.48
CA SER A 206 3.82 -4.24 -14.49
C SER A 206 4.36 -3.64 -13.21
N LEU A 207 4.08 -4.27 -12.04
CA LEU A 207 4.50 -3.76 -10.73
C LEU A 207 5.82 -4.35 -10.25
N TRP A 208 6.19 -5.52 -10.72
CA TRP A 208 7.40 -6.24 -10.33
C TRP A 208 7.92 -7.07 -11.51
N PRO A 209 8.60 -6.45 -12.50
CA PRO A 209 9.12 -7.16 -13.66
C PRO A 209 10.27 -8.09 -13.26
N GLU A 210 10.07 -9.40 -13.37
CA GLU A 210 11.11 -10.41 -13.19
C GLU A 210 11.61 -10.88 -14.56
N ILE A 211 12.91 -10.75 -14.80
CA ILE A 211 13.56 -11.31 -16.00
C ILE A 211 14.28 -12.59 -15.58
N ARG A 212 13.80 -13.74 -16.03
CA ARG A 212 14.53 -15.00 -15.88
C ARG A 212 15.51 -15.14 -17.03
N ILE A 213 16.81 -15.22 -16.69
CA ILE A 213 17.87 -15.49 -17.66
C ILE A 213 18.18 -16.98 -17.52
N ASP A 214 17.70 -17.79 -18.46
CA ASP A 214 18.13 -19.18 -18.58
C ASP A 214 19.56 -19.20 -19.11
N LEU A 215 20.51 -19.47 -18.23
CA LEU A 215 21.89 -19.73 -18.66
C LEU A 215 21.89 -21.05 -19.46
N PRO A 216 22.46 -21.08 -20.69
CA PRO A 216 22.55 -22.30 -21.41
C PRO A 216 23.35 -23.34 -20.62
N GLU A 217 22.79 -24.56 -20.47
CA GLU A 217 23.48 -25.66 -19.83
C GLU A 217 24.85 -25.80 -20.50
N ARG A 218 25.92 -25.69 -19.72
CA ARG A 218 27.26 -26.06 -20.19
C ARG A 218 27.19 -27.55 -20.53
N LYS A 219 27.03 -27.89 -21.80
CA LYS A 219 27.29 -29.25 -22.27
C LYS A 219 28.73 -29.57 -21.91
N GLY A 220 28.89 -30.44 -20.91
CA GLY A 220 30.19 -30.96 -20.53
C GLY A 220 30.86 -31.60 -21.71
N MET A 221 32.08 -31.19 -22.00
CA MET A 221 33.00 -31.93 -22.81
C MET A 221 33.57 -33.10 -22.01
#